data_8e47aa4b26153aa6824630831c2e0265
#
_entry.id   8e47aa4b26153aa6824630831c2e0265
#
_cell.length_a   1.000
_cell.length_b   1.000
_cell.length_c   1.000
_cell.angle_alpha   90.00
_cell.angle_beta   90.00
_cell.angle_gamma   90.00
#
_symmetry.space_group_name_H-M   'P 1'
#
loop_
_entity.id
_entity.type
_entity.pdbx_description
1 polymer ?
#
loop_
_entity_poly.entity_id
_entity_poly.type
_entity_poly.pdbx_seq_one_letter_code
_entity_poly.pdbx_strand_id
1 'polypeptide(L)'
;MAIYFTKLLAAAGNDVEKAEKGIIFIDEIDKIAKKKNTNSRDVSGESVQQGMLKLLEGAEVEVPVGANSKNAMVPLATVNTRNILFICGGALPDLDEIIKERLTKTASIGFNSELKDKYDKDTDILSKVTVEDIRKFGMIPEFIGRLPIMCTLQGLSKEMLVKILKEPKNAILKQYQKLLELDEVKLEFTDDALDAIAEKAMKRDTGARALRSIIEDFMLDIMYEIPKDDNIGRVTITREYIEGTGGPIIDIRSNEILEQVENLKQIPVEEK
;
A
#
# COMPACT_ATOMS: atom_id res chain seq x y z
N MET A 1 3.87 -3.20 21.17
CA MET A 1 2.99 -4.35 20.86
C MET A 1 1.56 -4.12 21.34
N ALA A 2 1.31 -3.75 22.59
CA ALA A 2 -0.05 -3.45 23.09
C ALA A 2 -0.87 -2.50 22.19
N ILE A 3 -0.20 -1.56 21.51
CA ILE A 3 -0.86 -0.56 20.66
C ILE A 3 -1.67 -1.17 19.49
N TYR A 4 -1.26 -2.32 18.96
CA TYR A 4 -2.01 -3.01 17.89
C TYR A 4 -3.35 -3.53 18.41
N PHE A 5 -3.35 -4.11 19.60
CA PHE A 5 -4.57 -4.65 20.22
C PHE A 5 -5.50 -3.54 20.71
N THR A 6 -4.95 -2.43 21.21
CA THR A 6 -5.75 -1.23 21.54
C THR A 6 -6.49 -0.70 20.30
N LYS A 7 -5.80 -0.60 19.17
CA LYS A 7 -6.42 -0.18 17.90
C LYS A 7 -7.44 -1.19 17.41
N LEU A 8 -7.13 -2.49 17.51
CA LEU A 8 -8.05 -3.55 17.12
C LEU A 8 -9.32 -3.53 17.96
N LEU A 9 -9.19 -3.39 19.28
CA LEU A 9 -10.32 -3.31 20.21
C LEU A 9 -11.17 -2.06 19.94
N ALA A 10 -10.54 -0.92 19.70
CA ALA A 10 -11.23 0.31 19.32
C ALA A 10 -11.99 0.16 17.98
N ALA A 11 -11.37 -0.46 16.97
CA ALA A 11 -12.01 -0.74 15.67
C ALA A 11 -13.19 -1.73 15.80
N ALA A 12 -13.15 -2.62 16.78
CA ALA A 12 -14.24 -3.53 17.13
C ALA A 12 -15.37 -2.87 17.95
N GLY A 13 -15.30 -1.56 18.23
CA GLY A 13 -16.24 -0.84 19.10
C GLY A 13 -16.12 -1.22 20.57
N ASN A 14 -14.93 -1.60 21.02
CA ASN A 14 -14.60 -2.15 22.34
C ASN A 14 -15.28 -3.50 22.67
N ASP A 15 -15.70 -4.21 21.65
CA ASP A 15 -16.24 -5.56 21.74
C ASP A 15 -15.09 -6.58 21.62
N VAL A 16 -14.82 -7.28 22.73
CA VAL A 16 -13.70 -8.25 22.81
C VAL A 16 -13.91 -9.43 21.88
N GLU A 17 -15.13 -9.97 21.80
CA GLU A 17 -15.42 -11.14 20.94
C GLU A 17 -15.21 -10.83 19.46
N LYS A 18 -15.54 -9.61 19.05
CA LYS A 18 -15.26 -9.14 17.66
C LYS A 18 -13.78 -8.91 17.45
N ALA A 19 -13.09 -8.31 18.42
CA ALA A 19 -11.65 -8.08 18.33
C ALA A 19 -10.87 -9.39 18.21
N GLU A 20 -11.24 -10.44 18.92
CA GLU A 20 -10.62 -11.77 18.87
C GLU A 20 -10.79 -12.49 17.51
N LYS A 21 -11.71 -12.05 16.67
CA LYS A 21 -11.92 -12.53 15.29
C LYS A 21 -11.43 -11.54 14.24
N GLY A 22 -10.62 -10.57 14.66
CA GLY A 22 -10.12 -9.49 13.83
C GLY A 22 -8.90 -9.87 12.99
N ILE A 23 -8.40 -8.87 12.26
CA ILE A 23 -7.21 -8.98 11.42
C ILE A 23 -6.21 -7.91 11.87
N ILE A 24 -4.96 -8.32 12.09
CA ILE A 24 -3.85 -7.40 12.35
C ILE A 24 -2.89 -7.47 11.17
N PHE A 25 -2.69 -6.33 10.51
CA PHE A 25 -1.66 -6.17 9.49
C PHE A 25 -0.42 -5.51 10.09
N ILE A 26 0.75 -6.16 9.93
CA ILE A 26 2.05 -5.67 10.39
C ILE A 26 2.89 -5.39 9.15
N ASP A 27 3.12 -4.10 8.89
CA ASP A 27 3.97 -3.67 7.79
C ASP A 27 5.44 -3.59 8.20
N GLU A 28 6.34 -3.57 7.20
CA GLU A 28 7.79 -3.48 7.36
C GLU A 28 8.39 -4.57 8.28
N ILE A 29 7.89 -5.80 8.15
CA ILE A 29 8.39 -6.93 8.96
C ILE A 29 9.87 -7.21 8.74
N ASP A 30 10.42 -6.83 7.59
CA ASP A 30 11.83 -6.91 7.26
C ASP A 30 12.74 -6.11 8.21
N LYS A 31 12.21 -5.07 8.87
CA LYS A 31 12.96 -4.24 9.83
C LYS A 31 13.33 -4.98 11.12
N ILE A 32 12.65 -6.08 11.44
CA ILE A 32 13.00 -6.93 12.59
C ILE A 32 13.90 -8.11 12.22
N ALA A 33 14.31 -8.22 10.94
CA ALA A 33 15.26 -9.24 10.52
C ALA A 33 16.63 -9.01 11.14
N LYS A 34 17.35 -10.09 11.47
CA LYS A 34 18.71 -10.05 12.02
C LYS A 34 19.68 -9.57 10.95
N LYS A 35 20.40 -8.46 11.21
CA LYS A 35 21.40 -7.92 10.29
C LYS A 35 22.66 -8.78 10.28
N LYS A 36 23.16 -9.14 9.09
CA LYS A 36 24.33 -10.01 8.90
C LYS A 36 25.67 -9.39 9.31
N ASN A 37 25.81 -8.06 9.39
CA ASN A 37 27.08 -7.34 9.44
C ASN A 37 27.31 -6.47 10.68
N THR A 38 26.70 -6.74 11.80
CA THR A 38 27.04 -6.02 13.04
C THR A 38 27.97 -6.87 13.90
N ASN A 39 29.21 -6.39 14.15
CA ASN A 39 30.13 -6.94 15.13
C ASN A 39 29.62 -6.84 16.59
N SER A 40 28.49 -6.21 16.81
CA SER A 40 27.72 -6.21 18.04
C SER A 40 26.54 -7.17 17.88
N ARG A 41 26.30 -8.03 18.86
CA ARG A 41 25.08 -8.84 18.98
C ARG A 41 23.87 -7.95 18.71
N ASP A 42 23.26 -8.07 17.53
CA ASP A 42 21.99 -7.38 17.23
C ASP A 42 20.87 -8.10 17.98
N VAL A 43 20.83 -7.85 19.28
CA VAL A 43 19.86 -8.44 20.22
C VAL A 43 18.47 -7.87 19.97
N SER A 44 18.38 -6.72 19.27
CA SER A 44 17.12 -6.01 19.11
C SER A 44 16.14 -6.71 18.17
N GLY A 45 16.57 -7.09 16.96
CA GLY A 45 15.68 -7.70 15.96
C GLY A 45 15.20 -9.08 16.37
N GLU A 46 16.10 -9.96 16.81
CA GLU A 46 15.77 -11.32 17.26
C GLU A 46 14.85 -11.30 18.49
N SER A 47 15.11 -10.41 19.45
CA SER A 47 14.28 -10.27 20.67
C SER A 47 12.84 -9.81 20.31
N VAL A 48 12.69 -8.94 19.31
CA VAL A 48 11.36 -8.51 18.83
C VAL A 48 10.65 -9.67 18.16
N GLN A 49 11.32 -10.45 17.31
CA GLN A 49 10.74 -11.64 16.69
C GLN A 49 10.27 -12.64 17.76
N GLN A 50 11.11 -12.94 18.76
CA GLN A 50 10.76 -13.81 19.88
C GLN A 50 9.58 -13.27 20.71
N GLY A 51 9.53 -11.95 20.94
CA GLY A 51 8.41 -11.30 21.63
C GLY A 51 7.09 -11.40 20.85
N MET A 52 7.17 -11.42 19.53
CA MET A 52 5.99 -11.59 18.66
C MET A 52 5.49 -13.04 18.61
N LEU A 53 6.37 -14.04 18.81
CA LEU A 53 5.97 -15.45 18.81
C LEU A 53 4.83 -15.73 19.80
N LYS A 54 4.91 -15.20 21.00
CA LYS A 54 3.86 -15.38 22.03
C LYS A 54 2.48 -14.95 21.54
N LEU A 55 2.43 -13.88 20.73
CA LEU A 55 1.18 -13.36 20.18
C LEU A 55 0.66 -14.24 19.05
N LEU A 56 1.57 -14.73 18.19
CA LEU A 56 1.24 -15.62 17.07
C LEU A 56 0.84 -17.03 17.54
N GLU A 57 1.32 -17.45 18.70
CA GLU A 57 0.99 -18.76 19.31
C GLU A 57 -0.36 -18.79 20.03
N GLY A 58 -0.92 -17.62 20.30
CA GLY A 58 -2.14 -17.45 21.08
C GLY A 58 -1.83 -17.15 22.55
N ALA A 59 -2.00 -15.89 22.92
CA ALA A 59 -1.81 -15.40 24.27
C ALA A 59 -2.99 -14.53 24.68
N GLU A 60 -3.19 -14.44 25.99
CA GLU A 60 -4.07 -13.44 26.58
C GLU A 60 -3.29 -12.14 26.78
N VAL A 61 -3.82 -11.06 26.20
CA VAL A 61 -3.20 -9.73 26.25
C VAL A 61 -4.14 -8.77 26.94
N GLU A 62 -3.66 -8.13 28.00
CA GLU A 62 -4.39 -7.05 28.67
C GLU A 62 -4.28 -5.77 27.83
N VAL A 63 -5.44 -5.21 27.48
CA VAL A 63 -5.58 -4.05 26.60
C VAL A 63 -6.42 -3.00 27.29
N PRO A 64 -5.96 -1.73 27.36
CA PRO A 64 -6.76 -0.66 27.94
C PRO A 64 -7.97 -0.35 27.05
N VAL A 65 -9.16 -0.28 27.64
CA VAL A 65 -10.43 0.01 26.97
C VAL A 65 -10.69 1.51 26.97
N GLY A 66 -10.96 2.08 25.79
CA GLY A 66 -11.31 3.51 25.68
C GLY A 66 -10.16 4.47 25.92
N ALA A 67 -8.90 4.04 25.82
CA ALA A 67 -7.73 4.85 26.10
C ALA A 67 -7.44 5.89 25.01
N ASN A 68 -8.06 7.07 25.14
CA ASN A 68 -7.52 8.29 24.54
C ASN A 68 -6.59 9.06 25.52
N SER A 69 -6.32 8.54 26.70
CA SER A 69 -5.59 9.25 27.76
C SER A 69 -4.65 8.31 28.53
N LYS A 70 -3.48 8.83 28.86
CA LYS A 70 -2.42 8.15 29.65
C LYS A 70 -2.77 8.01 31.14
N ASN A 71 -4.02 8.03 31.54
CA ASN A 71 -4.44 7.94 32.93
C ASN A 71 -4.40 6.50 33.45
N ALA A 72 -3.83 6.32 34.59
CA ALA A 72 -3.55 5.05 35.28
C ALA A 72 -4.79 4.26 35.77
N MET A 73 -6.00 4.70 35.49
CA MET A 73 -7.25 4.06 35.90
C MET A 73 -8.17 3.65 34.75
N VAL A 74 -7.59 3.29 33.60
CA VAL A 74 -8.39 2.79 32.47
C VAL A 74 -8.69 1.32 32.72
N PRO A 75 -9.96 0.87 32.57
CA PRO A 75 -10.30 -0.55 32.69
C PRO A 75 -9.54 -1.35 31.62
N LEU A 76 -9.01 -2.51 32.04
CA LEU A 76 -8.32 -3.44 31.14
C LEU A 76 -9.30 -4.50 30.66
N ALA A 77 -9.26 -4.83 29.38
CA ALA A 77 -9.91 -6.00 28.82
C ALA A 77 -8.85 -7.02 28.40
N THR A 78 -9.13 -8.28 28.63
CA THR A 78 -8.27 -9.37 28.17
C THR A 78 -8.72 -9.81 26.80
N VAL A 79 -7.82 -9.80 25.82
CA VAL A 79 -8.04 -10.23 24.43
C VAL A 79 -7.20 -11.47 24.16
N ASN A 80 -7.83 -12.55 23.71
CA ASN A 80 -7.15 -13.78 23.31
C ASN A 80 -6.77 -13.70 21.83
N THR A 81 -5.47 -13.85 21.52
CA THR A 81 -4.96 -13.66 20.15
C THR A 81 -5.10 -14.90 19.27
N ARG A 82 -5.59 -16.02 19.77
CA ARG A 82 -5.59 -17.32 19.10
C ARG A 82 -6.32 -17.34 17.77
N ASN A 83 -7.41 -16.57 17.65
CA ASN A 83 -8.26 -16.54 16.46
C ASN A 83 -8.06 -15.26 15.64
N ILE A 84 -7.09 -14.41 15.99
CA ILE A 84 -6.74 -13.21 15.24
C ILE A 84 -5.88 -13.61 14.03
N LEU A 85 -6.25 -13.14 12.83
CA LEU A 85 -5.45 -13.31 11.64
C LEU A 85 -4.32 -12.28 11.62
N PHE A 86 -3.08 -12.76 11.57
CA PHE A 86 -1.91 -11.91 11.38
C PHE A 86 -1.45 -11.94 9.93
N ILE A 87 -1.31 -10.77 9.32
CA ILE A 87 -0.75 -10.58 7.99
C ILE A 87 0.50 -9.73 8.14
N CYS A 88 1.65 -10.26 7.73
CA CYS A 88 2.93 -9.55 7.80
C CYS A 88 3.38 -9.18 6.39
N GLY A 89 3.63 -7.90 6.14
CA GLY A 89 4.15 -7.38 4.89
C GLY A 89 5.55 -6.79 5.06
N GLY A 90 6.37 -6.84 4.01
CA GLY A 90 7.69 -6.23 3.99
C GLY A 90 8.30 -6.24 2.59
N ALA A 91 9.24 -5.34 2.35
CA ALA A 91 9.93 -5.24 1.06
C ALA A 91 11.05 -6.29 0.90
N LEU A 92 11.63 -6.75 2.01
CA LEU A 92 12.74 -7.70 2.07
C LEU A 92 13.84 -7.37 1.03
N PRO A 93 14.53 -6.21 1.14
CA PRO A 93 15.55 -5.80 0.19
C PRO A 93 16.64 -6.89 0.09
N ASP A 94 17.22 -7.07 -1.10
CA ASP A 94 18.25 -8.07 -1.40
C ASP A 94 17.80 -9.55 -1.30
N LEU A 95 16.49 -9.81 -1.12
CA LEU A 95 15.96 -11.17 -1.10
C LEU A 95 16.12 -11.85 -2.48
N ASP A 96 15.97 -11.09 -3.55
CA ASP A 96 16.20 -11.55 -4.92
C ASP A 96 17.63 -12.05 -5.14
N GLU A 97 18.63 -11.38 -4.57
CA GLU A 97 20.02 -11.83 -4.61
C GLU A 97 20.23 -13.17 -3.87
N ILE A 98 19.58 -13.34 -2.71
CA ILE A 98 19.62 -14.58 -1.95
C ILE A 98 19.02 -15.73 -2.77
N ILE A 99 17.91 -15.49 -3.46
CA ILE A 99 17.23 -16.49 -4.31
C ILE A 99 18.12 -16.82 -5.52
N LYS A 100 18.67 -15.81 -6.20
CA LYS A 100 19.60 -15.99 -7.32
C LYS A 100 20.82 -16.83 -6.92
N GLU A 101 21.42 -16.52 -5.78
CA GLU A 101 22.56 -17.27 -5.25
C GLU A 101 22.20 -18.75 -5.01
N ARG A 102 21.03 -19.05 -4.43
CA ARG A 102 20.56 -20.41 -4.22
C ARG A 102 20.36 -21.15 -5.53
N LEU A 103 19.67 -20.54 -6.48
CA LEU A 103 19.38 -21.16 -7.78
C LEU A 103 20.66 -21.40 -8.59
N THR A 104 21.61 -20.47 -8.53
CA THR A 104 22.91 -20.62 -9.21
C THR A 104 23.76 -21.72 -8.58
N LYS A 105 23.79 -21.83 -7.26
CA LYS A 105 24.53 -22.91 -6.56
C LYS A 105 23.96 -24.28 -6.83
N THR A 106 22.64 -24.41 -6.94
CA THR A 106 21.97 -25.70 -7.20
C THR A 106 22.24 -26.18 -8.64
N ALA A 107 22.52 -25.28 -9.57
CA ALA A 107 22.75 -25.58 -10.98
C ALA A 107 24.23 -25.78 -11.34
N SER A 108 25.15 -25.75 -10.37
CA SER A 108 26.57 -25.62 -10.63
C SER A 108 27.30 -26.95 -10.85
N ILE A 109 27.10 -27.53 -12.03
CA ILE A 109 28.13 -28.36 -12.67
C ILE A 109 28.09 -28.05 -14.18
N GLY A 110 28.75 -26.96 -14.63
CA GLY A 110 29.08 -26.77 -16.03
C GLY A 110 28.66 -25.48 -16.75
N PHE A 111 27.64 -24.71 -16.30
CA PHE A 111 27.08 -23.58 -17.04
C PHE A 111 26.80 -22.32 -16.17
N ASN A 112 27.77 -21.88 -15.38
CA ASN A 112 27.57 -20.79 -14.41
C ASN A 112 27.28 -19.42 -15.02
N SER A 113 27.78 -19.07 -16.22
CA SER A 113 27.58 -17.77 -16.85
C SER A 113 26.19 -17.62 -17.47
N GLU A 114 25.75 -18.58 -18.24
CA GLU A 114 24.44 -18.53 -18.93
C GLU A 114 23.25 -18.55 -17.94
N LEU A 115 23.40 -19.25 -16.81
CA LEU A 115 22.36 -19.31 -15.78
C LEU A 115 22.26 -18.01 -14.97
N LYS A 116 23.38 -17.33 -14.71
CA LYS A 116 23.39 -16.03 -14.04
C LYS A 116 22.65 -15.01 -14.87
N ASP A 117 22.93 -14.90 -16.16
CA ASP A 117 22.28 -14.01 -17.11
C ASP A 117 20.78 -14.28 -17.24
N LYS A 118 20.36 -15.53 -17.11
CA LYS A 118 18.94 -15.93 -17.17
C LYS A 118 18.17 -15.46 -15.94
N TYR A 119 18.74 -15.57 -14.74
CA TYR A 119 18.07 -15.16 -13.50
C TYR A 119 18.16 -13.65 -13.25
N ASP A 120 19.15 -12.95 -13.81
CA ASP A 120 19.23 -11.49 -13.75
C ASP A 120 18.15 -10.78 -14.56
N LYS A 121 17.63 -11.46 -15.60
CA LYS A 121 16.52 -10.97 -16.45
C LYS A 121 15.13 -11.45 -15.98
N ASP A 122 15.06 -12.29 -14.96
CA ASP A 122 13.80 -12.86 -14.50
C ASP A 122 13.08 -11.86 -13.59
N THR A 123 12.06 -11.20 -14.12
CA THR A 123 11.23 -10.22 -13.41
C THR A 123 10.35 -10.85 -12.32
N ASP A 124 10.20 -12.18 -12.32
CA ASP A 124 9.36 -12.91 -11.34
C ASP A 124 10.21 -13.79 -10.41
N ILE A 125 11.46 -13.40 -10.14
CA ILE A 125 12.38 -14.16 -9.31
C ILE A 125 11.84 -14.37 -7.89
N LEU A 126 11.07 -13.43 -7.36
CA LEU A 126 10.48 -13.50 -6.02
C LEU A 126 9.46 -14.65 -5.90
N SER A 127 8.80 -15.05 -6.98
CA SER A 127 7.87 -16.19 -6.96
C SER A 127 8.56 -17.52 -6.58
N LYS A 128 9.88 -17.57 -6.71
CA LYS A 128 10.72 -18.74 -6.38
C LYS A 128 11.24 -18.73 -4.94
N VAL A 129 10.73 -17.82 -4.09
CA VAL A 129 11.13 -17.71 -2.69
C VAL A 129 10.83 -19.01 -1.92
N THR A 130 11.72 -19.36 -1.03
CA THR A 130 11.58 -20.51 -0.12
C THR A 130 11.78 -20.06 1.33
N VAL A 131 11.34 -20.91 2.26
CA VAL A 131 11.57 -20.71 3.71
C VAL A 131 13.05 -20.49 4.03
N GLU A 132 13.93 -21.21 3.33
CA GLU A 132 15.38 -21.10 3.49
C GLU A 132 15.91 -19.70 3.09
N ASP A 133 15.32 -19.08 2.07
CA ASP A 133 15.72 -17.74 1.63
C ASP A 133 15.33 -16.69 2.68
N ILE A 134 14.13 -16.81 3.25
CA ILE A 134 13.65 -15.93 4.32
C ILE A 134 14.48 -16.13 5.59
N ARG A 135 14.91 -17.36 5.90
CA ARG A 135 15.83 -17.64 7.00
C ARG A 135 17.20 -17.01 6.77
N LYS A 136 17.73 -17.10 5.54
CA LYS A 136 19.00 -16.46 5.17
C LYS A 136 18.93 -14.94 5.22
N PHE A 137 17.75 -14.37 4.93
CA PHE A 137 17.49 -12.95 5.05
C PHE A 137 17.62 -12.46 6.50
N GLY A 138 17.31 -13.30 7.49
CA GLY A 138 17.47 -12.98 8.92
C GLY A 138 16.24 -13.17 9.78
N MET A 139 15.23 -13.86 9.26
CA MET A 139 14.06 -14.24 10.07
C MET A 139 14.36 -15.55 10.80
N ILE A 140 13.95 -15.64 12.09
CA ILE A 140 14.17 -16.84 12.87
C ILE A 140 13.21 -17.97 12.44
N PRO A 141 13.64 -19.24 12.47
CA PRO A 141 12.84 -20.37 12.01
C PRO A 141 11.48 -20.49 12.70
N GLU A 142 11.44 -20.22 14.00
CA GLU A 142 10.23 -20.30 14.83
C GLU A 142 9.19 -19.26 14.34
N PHE A 143 9.64 -18.05 13.99
CA PHE A 143 8.77 -17.00 13.47
C PHE A 143 8.18 -17.36 12.12
N ILE A 144 9.02 -17.87 11.21
CA ILE A 144 8.58 -18.32 9.87
C ILE A 144 7.58 -19.48 10.02
N GLY A 145 7.83 -20.39 10.94
CA GLY A 145 6.94 -21.55 11.20
C GLY A 145 5.54 -21.14 11.68
N ARG A 146 5.36 -19.93 12.23
CA ARG A 146 4.04 -19.38 12.62
C ARG A 146 3.35 -18.58 11.50
N LEU A 147 4.06 -18.30 10.41
CA LEU A 147 3.55 -17.64 9.21
C LEU A 147 3.73 -18.55 7.99
N PRO A 148 3.01 -19.67 7.91
CA PRO A 148 3.30 -20.74 6.94
C PRO A 148 2.90 -20.36 5.50
N ILE A 149 2.05 -19.34 5.33
CA ILE A 149 1.60 -18.90 4.01
C ILE A 149 2.47 -17.74 3.57
N MET A 150 3.21 -17.94 2.49
CA MET A 150 4.02 -16.90 1.85
C MET A 150 3.41 -16.52 0.51
N CYS A 151 3.22 -15.22 0.31
CA CYS A 151 2.72 -14.66 -0.94
C CYS A 151 3.70 -13.60 -1.44
N THR A 152 4.04 -13.64 -2.70
CA THR A 152 4.86 -12.64 -3.36
C THR A 152 3.99 -11.73 -4.22
N LEU A 153 4.30 -10.42 -4.21
CA LEU A 153 3.63 -9.46 -5.07
C LEU A 153 4.51 -9.16 -6.27
N GLN A 154 3.92 -9.16 -7.43
CA GLN A 154 4.59 -8.81 -8.69
C GLN A 154 4.75 -7.30 -8.83
N GLY A 155 5.71 -6.86 -9.64
CA GLY A 155 5.85 -5.46 -10.03
C GLY A 155 4.58 -4.95 -10.73
N LEU A 156 4.29 -3.67 -10.56
CA LEU A 156 3.12 -3.06 -11.18
C LEU A 156 3.37 -2.80 -12.67
N SER A 157 2.49 -3.33 -13.53
CA SER A 157 2.47 -2.98 -14.95
C SER A 157 1.81 -1.62 -15.17
N LYS A 158 1.99 -1.04 -16.38
CA LYS A 158 1.32 0.19 -16.77
C LYS A 158 -0.20 0.09 -16.64
N GLU A 159 -0.79 -1.02 -17.09
CA GLU A 159 -2.22 -1.26 -17.03
C GLU A 159 -2.72 -1.34 -15.56
N MET A 160 -1.92 -1.95 -14.68
CA MET A 160 -2.24 -1.99 -13.24
C MET A 160 -2.20 -0.60 -12.63
N LEU A 161 -1.24 0.25 -13.00
CA LEU A 161 -1.16 1.63 -12.53
C LEU A 161 -2.39 2.44 -12.97
N VAL A 162 -2.83 2.28 -14.22
CA VAL A 162 -4.07 2.92 -14.73
C VAL A 162 -5.30 2.42 -13.95
N LYS A 163 -5.40 1.12 -13.66
CA LYS A 163 -6.48 0.58 -12.82
C LYS A 163 -6.47 1.17 -11.41
N ILE A 164 -5.30 1.30 -10.79
CA ILE A 164 -5.16 1.92 -9.46
C ILE A 164 -5.67 3.37 -9.45
N LEU A 165 -5.54 4.09 -10.58
CA LEU A 165 -6.06 5.45 -10.69
C LEU A 165 -7.59 5.52 -10.78
N LYS A 166 -8.24 4.52 -11.40
CA LYS A 166 -9.68 4.55 -11.74
C LYS A 166 -10.55 3.70 -10.82
N GLU A 167 -10.16 2.43 -10.54
CA GLU A 167 -11.06 1.41 -10.03
C GLU A 167 -11.33 1.51 -8.52
N PRO A 168 -10.34 1.75 -7.62
CA PRO A 168 -10.59 1.74 -6.18
C PRO A 168 -11.73 2.68 -5.77
N LYS A 169 -12.47 2.30 -4.71
CA LYS A 169 -13.55 3.11 -4.17
C LYS A 169 -13.07 4.54 -3.86
N ASN A 170 -11.89 4.66 -3.27
CA ASN A 170 -11.24 5.93 -2.93
C ASN A 170 -10.05 6.23 -3.86
N ALA A 171 -10.20 5.96 -5.19
CA ALA A 171 -9.18 6.29 -6.16
C ALA A 171 -8.83 7.79 -6.11
N ILE A 172 -7.56 8.12 -6.31
CA ILE A 172 -7.10 9.50 -6.17
C ILE A 172 -7.81 10.45 -7.15
N LEU A 173 -8.08 10.00 -8.37
CA LEU A 173 -8.82 10.79 -9.36
C LEU A 173 -10.23 11.11 -8.88
N LYS A 174 -10.93 10.14 -8.27
CA LYS A 174 -12.27 10.34 -7.71
C LYS A 174 -12.28 11.36 -6.57
N GLN A 175 -11.18 11.42 -5.79
CA GLN A 175 -11.06 12.43 -4.74
C GLN A 175 -10.99 13.85 -5.34
N TYR A 176 -10.17 14.06 -6.38
CA TYR A 176 -10.08 15.36 -7.06
C TYR A 176 -11.37 15.70 -7.82
N GLN A 177 -12.00 14.70 -8.47
CA GLN A 177 -13.30 14.89 -9.09
C GLN A 177 -14.33 15.39 -8.07
N LYS A 178 -14.36 14.79 -6.88
CA LYS A 178 -15.29 15.19 -5.81
C LYS A 178 -14.99 16.59 -5.26
N LEU A 179 -13.70 16.98 -5.20
CA LEU A 179 -13.34 18.32 -4.76
C LEU A 179 -13.82 19.41 -5.76
N LEU A 180 -13.54 19.24 -7.06
CA LEU A 180 -13.98 20.17 -8.09
C LEU A 180 -15.51 20.15 -8.31
N GLU A 181 -16.17 19.03 -8.03
CA GLU A 181 -17.63 18.94 -8.02
C GLU A 181 -18.27 19.89 -6.99
N LEU A 182 -17.60 20.19 -5.86
CA LEU A 182 -18.08 21.17 -4.89
C LEU A 182 -18.11 22.58 -5.46
N ASP A 183 -17.25 22.89 -6.42
CA ASP A 183 -17.21 24.14 -7.17
C ASP A 183 -18.03 24.06 -8.47
N GLU A 184 -18.86 23.01 -8.60
CA GLU A 184 -19.71 22.76 -9.78
C GLU A 184 -18.92 22.58 -11.08
N VAL A 185 -17.68 22.10 -11.00
CA VAL A 185 -16.82 21.82 -12.14
C VAL A 185 -16.62 20.32 -12.30
N LYS A 186 -16.85 19.82 -13.51
CA LYS A 186 -16.64 18.42 -13.88
C LYS A 186 -15.18 18.19 -14.30
N LEU A 187 -14.46 17.36 -13.56
CA LEU A 187 -13.09 16.97 -13.90
C LEU A 187 -13.08 15.67 -14.68
N GLU A 188 -12.46 15.66 -15.84
CA GLU A 188 -12.30 14.49 -16.70
C GLU A 188 -10.83 14.24 -17.05
N PHE A 189 -10.50 13.00 -17.30
CA PHE A 189 -9.16 12.59 -17.74
C PHE A 189 -9.32 11.77 -19.03
N THR A 190 -8.56 12.10 -20.05
CA THR A 190 -8.48 11.27 -21.26
C THR A 190 -7.71 9.98 -20.95
N ASP A 191 -7.97 8.92 -21.68
CA ASP A 191 -7.23 7.65 -21.50
C ASP A 191 -5.74 7.83 -21.75
N ASP A 192 -5.37 8.66 -22.75
CA ASP A 192 -3.97 9.02 -23.03
C ASP A 192 -3.29 9.78 -21.88
N ALA A 193 -4.04 10.62 -21.15
CA ALA A 193 -3.52 11.29 -19.95
C ALA A 193 -3.21 10.29 -18.84
N LEU A 194 -4.08 9.31 -18.63
CA LEU A 194 -3.86 8.27 -17.61
C LEU A 194 -2.67 7.40 -17.96
N ASP A 195 -2.51 7.10 -19.24
CA ASP A 195 -1.35 6.39 -19.78
C ASP A 195 -0.06 7.18 -19.53
N ALA A 196 -0.06 8.50 -19.77
CA ALA A 196 1.09 9.37 -19.53
C ALA A 196 1.45 9.44 -18.02
N ILE A 197 0.44 9.49 -17.14
CA ILE A 197 0.66 9.44 -15.68
C ILE A 197 1.30 8.12 -15.29
N ALA A 198 0.80 6.98 -15.80
CA ALA A 198 1.35 5.66 -15.52
C ALA A 198 2.80 5.53 -16.06
N GLU A 199 3.09 6.04 -17.25
CA GLU A 199 4.44 6.07 -17.82
C GLU A 199 5.43 6.90 -16.98
N LYS A 200 4.99 8.06 -16.48
CA LYS A 200 5.79 8.88 -15.55
C LYS A 200 6.03 8.14 -14.23
N ALA A 201 5.01 7.42 -13.72
CA ALA A 201 5.15 6.66 -12.47
C ALA A 201 6.11 5.48 -12.61
N MET A 202 6.11 4.78 -13.74
CA MET A 202 7.05 3.68 -14.02
C MET A 202 8.52 4.14 -14.06
N LYS A 203 8.77 5.41 -14.42
CA LYS A 203 10.12 5.98 -14.41
C LYS A 203 10.61 6.34 -13.00
N ARG A 204 9.71 6.37 -12.01
CA ARG A 204 10.03 6.65 -10.61
C ARG A 204 10.04 5.31 -9.85
N ASP A 205 11.12 4.96 -9.18
CA ASP A 205 11.29 3.69 -8.45
C ASP A 205 10.40 3.55 -7.19
N THR A 206 9.38 4.38 -7.04
CA THR A 206 8.48 4.38 -5.88
C THR A 206 7.13 3.70 -6.14
N GLY A 207 6.97 3.04 -7.29
CA GLY A 207 5.77 2.30 -7.65
C GLY A 207 4.49 3.15 -7.64
N ALA A 208 3.39 2.61 -7.13
CA ALA A 208 2.10 3.31 -7.07
C ALA A 208 2.12 4.60 -6.22
N ARG A 209 3.07 4.76 -5.27
CA ARG A 209 3.22 6.00 -4.49
C ARG A 209 3.58 7.19 -5.37
N ALA A 210 4.28 6.96 -6.50
CA ALA A 210 4.58 8.00 -7.48
C ALA A 210 3.32 8.61 -8.11
N LEU A 211 2.24 7.84 -8.25
CA LEU A 211 1.00 8.32 -8.86
C LEU A 211 0.44 9.54 -8.13
N ARG A 212 0.45 9.50 -6.79
CA ARG A 212 -0.06 10.62 -5.99
C ARG A 212 0.74 11.89 -6.23
N SER A 213 2.07 11.85 -6.11
CA SER A 213 2.90 13.04 -6.30
C SER A 213 2.83 13.59 -7.72
N ILE A 214 2.73 12.71 -8.75
CA ILE A 214 2.58 13.14 -10.13
C ILE A 214 1.26 13.88 -10.35
N ILE A 215 0.18 13.39 -9.74
CA ILE A 215 -1.14 14.04 -9.85
C ILE A 215 -1.15 15.35 -9.06
N GLU A 216 -0.59 15.37 -7.87
CA GLU A 216 -0.48 16.58 -7.05
C GLU A 216 0.28 17.69 -7.78
N ASP A 217 1.36 17.36 -8.50
CA ASP A 217 2.20 18.31 -9.24
C ASP A 217 1.38 19.17 -10.24
N PHE A 218 0.45 18.59 -10.98
CA PHE A 218 -0.35 19.34 -11.97
C PHE A 218 -1.75 19.74 -11.48
N MET A 219 -2.29 19.01 -10.50
CA MET A 219 -3.62 19.33 -9.94
C MET A 219 -3.58 20.59 -9.07
N LEU A 220 -2.43 20.96 -8.51
CA LEU A 220 -2.30 22.13 -7.68
C LEU A 220 -2.71 23.41 -8.43
N ASP A 221 -2.22 23.57 -9.66
CA ASP A 221 -2.56 24.73 -10.52
C ASP A 221 -4.05 24.73 -10.86
N ILE A 222 -4.61 23.57 -11.20
CA ILE A 222 -6.04 23.42 -11.52
C ILE A 222 -6.90 23.77 -10.31
N MET A 223 -6.60 23.25 -9.13
CA MET A 223 -7.33 23.54 -7.91
C MET A 223 -7.25 25.02 -7.49
N TYR A 224 -6.20 25.71 -7.91
CA TYR A 224 -6.02 27.12 -7.61
C TYR A 224 -6.68 28.04 -8.64
N GLU A 225 -6.59 27.73 -9.95
CA GLU A 225 -7.05 28.62 -11.02
C GLU A 225 -8.53 28.40 -11.37
N ILE A 226 -9.00 27.18 -11.41
CA ILE A 226 -10.35 26.85 -11.90
C ILE A 226 -11.46 27.45 -11.01
N PRO A 227 -11.40 27.40 -9.66
CA PRO A 227 -12.46 28.01 -8.84
C PRO A 227 -12.57 29.53 -8.89
N LYS A 228 -11.64 30.20 -9.55
CA LYS A 228 -11.69 31.69 -9.69
C LYS A 228 -12.67 32.17 -10.78
N ASP A 229 -13.05 31.29 -11.69
CA ASP A 229 -13.95 31.62 -12.79
C ASP A 229 -15.22 30.76 -12.76
N ASP A 230 -16.30 31.33 -12.30
CA ASP A 230 -17.62 30.70 -12.17
C ASP A 230 -18.22 30.23 -13.50
N ASN A 231 -17.65 30.66 -14.63
CA ASN A 231 -18.13 30.26 -15.96
C ASN A 231 -17.60 28.86 -16.40
N ILE A 232 -16.61 28.32 -15.69
CA ILE A 232 -16.02 27.01 -16.04
C ILE A 232 -16.97 25.90 -15.57
N GLY A 233 -17.36 25.03 -16.50
CA GLY A 233 -18.23 23.88 -16.22
C GLY A 233 -17.51 22.53 -16.29
N ARG A 234 -16.47 22.43 -17.10
CA ARG A 234 -15.70 21.18 -17.25
C ARG A 234 -14.22 21.47 -17.50
N VAL A 235 -13.38 20.64 -16.93
CA VAL A 235 -11.93 20.63 -17.16
C VAL A 235 -11.52 19.23 -17.58
N THR A 236 -10.91 19.09 -18.75
CA THR A 236 -10.42 17.82 -19.27
C THR A 236 -8.91 17.83 -19.31
N ILE A 237 -8.31 16.87 -18.61
CA ILE A 237 -6.87 16.68 -18.53
C ILE A 237 -6.45 15.80 -19.71
N THR A 238 -5.52 16.30 -20.51
CA THR A 238 -4.99 15.62 -21.70
C THR A 238 -3.55 15.17 -21.47
N ARG A 239 -3.04 14.35 -22.39
CA ARG A 239 -1.63 13.92 -22.39
C ARG A 239 -0.68 15.11 -22.49
N GLU A 240 -0.99 16.08 -23.35
CA GLU A 240 -0.19 17.27 -23.59
C GLU A 240 -0.04 18.10 -22.31
N TYR A 241 -1.10 18.19 -21.52
CA TYR A 241 -1.04 18.87 -20.24
C TYR A 241 -0.12 18.15 -19.24
N ILE A 242 -0.23 16.83 -19.14
CA ILE A 242 0.63 16.02 -18.29
C ILE A 242 2.10 16.11 -18.70
N GLU A 243 2.39 16.18 -20.00
CA GLU A 243 3.75 16.30 -20.53
C GLU A 243 4.30 17.73 -20.48
N GLY A 244 3.46 18.72 -20.21
CA GLY A 244 3.83 20.15 -20.15
C GLY A 244 3.97 20.80 -21.51
N THR A 245 3.37 20.22 -22.55
CA THR A 245 3.38 20.71 -23.94
C THR A 245 2.11 21.49 -24.31
N GLY A 246 1.07 21.45 -23.45
CA GLY A 246 -0.20 22.12 -23.65
C GLY A 246 -0.89 22.45 -22.34
N GLY A 247 -2.07 23.09 -22.41
CA GLY A 247 -2.96 23.36 -21.27
C GLY A 247 -4.07 22.32 -21.13
N PRO A 248 -4.83 22.34 -20.00
CA PRO A 248 -6.05 21.55 -19.90
C PRO A 248 -7.12 22.11 -20.86
N ILE A 249 -8.04 21.27 -21.32
CA ILE A 249 -9.20 21.72 -22.08
C ILE A 249 -10.24 22.21 -21.09
N ILE A 250 -10.69 23.44 -21.26
CA ILE A 250 -11.67 24.10 -20.39
C ILE A 250 -12.93 24.37 -21.18
N ASP A 251 -14.05 23.83 -20.74
CA ASP A 251 -15.36 24.08 -21.31
C ASP A 251 -16.17 25.03 -20.38
N ILE A 252 -16.76 26.03 -20.98
CA ILE A 252 -17.61 27.02 -20.28
C ILE A 252 -18.97 26.36 -19.99
N ARG A 253 -19.61 26.72 -18.90
CA ARG A 253 -20.95 26.25 -18.51
C ARG A 253 -21.94 26.48 -19.65
N SER A 254 -22.50 25.39 -20.15
CA SER A 254 -23.67 25.38 -21.05
C SER A 254 -24.82 24.72 -20.31
N ASN A 255 -26.06 24.94 -20.77
CA ASN A 255 -27.23 24.29 -20.15
C ASN A 255 -27.12 22.77 -20.05
N GLU A 256 -26.46 22.12 -21.01
CA GLU A 256 -26.22 20.67 -20.98
C GLU A 256 -25.25 20.22 -19.89
N ILE A 257 -24.25 21.05 -19.56
CA ILE A 257 -23.27 20.76 -18.50
C ILE A 257 -23.94 20.95 -17.13
N LEU A 258 -24.78 21.96 -16.96
CA LEU A 258 -25.55 22.20 -15.74
C LEU A 258 -26.48 21.02 -15.42
N GLU A 259 -27.20 20.47 -16.41
CA GLU A 259 -28.05 19.30 -16.22
C GLU A 259 -27.24 18.04 -15.79
N GLN A 260 -26.03 17.87 -16.32
CA GLN A 260 -25.17 16.73 -15.92
C GLN A 260 -24.65 16.88 -14.48
N VAL A 261 -24.32 18.08 -14.05
CA VAL A 261 -23.88 18.38 -12.67
C VAL A 261 -25.04 18.24 -11.68
N GLU A 262 -26.24 18.70 -12.03
CA GLU A 262 -27.45 18.51 -11.20
C GLU A 262 -27.84 17.04 -11.04
N ASN A 263 -27.73 16.24 -12.09
CA ASN A 263 -28.00 14.81 -12.03
C ASN A 263 -26.99 14.05 -11.12
N LEU A 264 -25.73 14.49 -11.05
CA LEU A 264 -24.72 13.95 -10.14
C LEU A 264 -25.03 14.28 -8.66
N LYS A 265 -25.63 15.45 -8.38
CA LYS A 265 -26.04 15.84 -7.02
C LYS A 265 -27.23 15.02 -6.48
N GLN A 266 -28.00 14.38 -7.35
CA GLN A 266 -29.20 13.60 -6.97
C GLN A 266 -28.88 12.13 -6.64
N ILE A 267 -27.62 11.69 -6.76
CA ILE A 267 -27.22 10.34 -6.34
C ILE A 267 -27.18 10.32 -4.81
N PRO A 268 -28.03 9.54 -4.12
CA PRO A 268 -28.04 9.48 -2.66
C PRO A 268 -26.67 8.97 -2.17
N VAL A 269 -26.03 9.71 -1.29
CA VAL A 269 -24.92 9.19 -0.50
C VAL A 269 -25.53 8.16 0.44
N GLU A 270 -25.38 6.87 0.13
CA GLU A 270 -25.69 5.81 1.09
C GLU A 270 -24.77 5.99 2.30
N GLU A 271 -25.32 6.55 3.36
CA GLU A 271 -24.70 6.52 4.69
C GLU A 271 -24.60 5.05 5.14
N LYS A 272 -23.37 4.60 5.24
CA LYS A 272 -23.01 3.40 6.01
C LYS A 272 -21.75 3.63 6.80
#